data_8df37771e7c7bc3a8b22a5c475aba338
#
_entry.id   8df37771e7c7bc3a8b22a5c475aba338
#
_cell.length_a   1.000
_cell.length_b   1.000
_cell.length_c   1.000
_cell.angle_alpha   90.00
_cell.angle_beta   90.00
_cell.angle_gamma   90.00
#
_symmetry.space_group_name_H-M   'P 1'
#
loop_
_entity.id
_entity.type
_entity.pdbx_description
1 polymer ?
#
loop_
_entity_poly.entity_id
_entity_poly.type
_entity_poly.pdbx_seq_one_letter_code
_entity_poly.pdbx_strand_id
1 'polypeptide(L)'
;MKTIHFFVILLCLTACSFSDNSKDGLISKPQSILIDPDNVKDFIDLTPLLRDSVEIIPLETKDECLLSEIERIEFYKDRIFVLDRTRKGVYMFDQSGRFIGKIGCQGSGPGEFTSVGFFCVTGDSVLISDQHQSKWVVYNLQDKRTTEFSCGEFTYLNGFLMGRNLYLVSNYNKSQSDRFNLYKFDLSTRKIEEALIPFEEKMDKYSTTAFTIYASQYQDTAFLIYPFNDTIYEVSSKGAQPFYTIDFTQRNLPDDIEPINNSFRLAVAKGNFVKGLSYMQMSGNYILGRYADKGYFRYLSVDRSTLKSTVGNSFVVRDLGYLPVTSFYTIGDALVSVYSASALMQMLDVILSPDSPIKEKYRTKFESLKQITNCEGNPVLLKFQFESAE
;
A
#
# COMPACT_ATOMS: atom_id res chain seq x y z
N MET A 1 -3.82 90.08 -33.36
CA MET A 1 -3.02 88.85 -33.57
C MET A 1 -2.98 88.10 -32.27
N LYS A 2 -3.76 87.04 -32.10
CA LYS A 2 -3.81 86.19 -30.93
C LYS A 2 -3.10 84.85 -31.19
N THR A 3 -2.03 84.65 -30.57
CA THR A 3 -1.21 83.41 -30.63
C THR A 3 -1.84 82.34 -29.75
N ILE A 4 -2.27 81.26 -30.39
CA ILE A 4 -2.83 80.09 -29.65
C ILE A 4 -1.67 79.15 -29.42
N HIS A 5 -1.41 78.88 -28.13
CA HIS A 5 -0.45 77.87 -27.70
C HIS A 5 -1.18 76.51 -27.58
N PHE A 6 -0.73 75.53 -28.40
CA PHE A 6 -1.18 74.15 -28.34
C PHE A 6 -0.37 73.41 -27.24
N PHE A 7 -1.06 72.98 -26.20
CA PHE A 7 -0.47 72.13 -25.17
C PHE A 7 -0.68 70.69 -25.57
N VAL A 8 0.39 70.01 -25.95
CA VAL A 8 0.37 68.56 -26.20
C VAL A 8 0.55 67.86 -24.84
N ILE A 9 -0.52 67.20 -24.36
CA ILE A 9 -0.46 66.35 -23.19
C ILE A 9 -0.02 64.99 -23.67
N LEU A 10 1.23 64.60 -23.28
CA LEU A 10 1.81 63.28 -23.52
C LEU A 10 1.27 62.34 -22.41
N LEU A 11 0.27 61.49 -22.73
CA LEU A 11 -0.19 60.46 -21.84
C LEU A 11 0.86 59.30 -21.84
N CYS A 12 1.64 59.20 -20.77
CA CYS A 12 2.44 57.98 -20.48
C CYS A 12 1.52 56.86 -20.01
N LEU A 13 1.19 55.94 -20.89
CA LEU A 13 0.62 54.65 -20.53
C LEU A 13 1.71 53.79 -19.90
N THR A 14 1.75 53.79 -18.57
CA THR A 14 2.49 52.76 -17.83
C THR A 14 1.71 51.46 -17.93
N ALA A 15 2.14 50.60 -18.86
CA ALA A 15 1.73 49.19 -18.85
C ALA A 15 2.30 48.53 -17.59
N CYS A 16 1.48 48.35 -16.57
CA CYS A 16 1.77 47.38 -15.51
C CYS A 16 1.75 46.00 -16.16
N SER A 17 2.91 45.47 -16.48
CA SER A 17 3.06 44.04 -16.70
C SER A 17 2.81 43.35 -15.36
N PHE A 18 1.65 42.74 -15.21
CA PHE A 18 1.43 41.71 -14.20
C PHE A 18 2.44 40.59 -14.52
N SER A 19 3.52 40.52 -13.75
CA SER A 19 4.32 39.32 -13.72
C SER A 19 3.49 38.29 -12.97
N ASP A 20 2.97 37.35 -13.71
CA ASP A 20 2.41 36.10 -13.20
C ASP A 20 3.57 35.36 -12.52
N ASN A 21 3.72 35.61 -11.20
CA ASN A 21 4.57 34.78 -10.36
C ASN A 21 3.84 33.47 -10.09
N SER A 22 3.54 32.71 -11.14
CA SER A 22 3.39 31.28 -11.02
C SER A 22 4.74 30.76 -10.54
N LYS A 23 4.80 30.41 -9.27
CA LYS A 23 5.85 29.54 -8.73
C LYS A 23 5.74 28.19 -9.43
N ASP A 24 6.23 28.12 -10.65
CA ASP A 24 6.65 26.87 -11.25
C ASP A 24 7.79 26.32 -10.40
N GLY A 25 7.42 25.66 -9.29
CA GLY A 25 8.28 24.68 -8.71
C GLY A 25 8.52 23.66 -9.81
N LEU A 26 9.73 23.60 -10.33
CA LEU A 26 10.18 22.60 -11.28
C LEU A 26 9.74 21.23 -10.74
N ILE A 27 8.60 20.73 -11.23
CA ILE A 27 8.19 19.34 -11.03
C ILE A 27 9.25 18.56 -11.79
N SER A 28 10.22 18.01 -11.08
CA SER A 28 11.24 17.16 -11.68
C SER A 28 10.53 16.01 -12.37
N LYS A 29 10.87 15.76 -13.64
CA LYS A 29 10.32 14.62 -14.36
C LYS A 29 10.53 13.36 -13.52
N PRO A 30 9.51 12.50 -13.32
CA PRO A 30 9.66 11.28 -12.56
C PRO A 30 10.79 10.41 -13.12
N GLN A 31 11.58 9.79 -12.25
CA GLN A 31 12.64 8.88 -12.68
C GLN A 31 12.03 7.58 -13.19
N SER A 32 12.59 7.04 -14.27
CA SER A 32 12.10 5.79 -14.85
C SER A 32 12.82 4.58 -14.25
N ILE A 33 12.05 3.59 -13.83
CA ILE A 33 12.51 2.28 -13.41
C ILE A 33 12.29 1.31 -14.57
N LEU A 34 13.38 0.87 -15.17
CA LEU A 34 13.33 -0.09 -16.26
C LEU A 34 13.16 -1.51 -15.72
N ILE A 35 12.15 -2.22 -16.21
CA ILE A 35 11.88 -3.62 -15.86
C ILE A 35 11.89 -4.46 -17.14
N ASP A 36 12.77 -5.44 -17.20
CA ASP A 36 12.76 -6.45 -18.27
C ASP A 36 11.88 -7.64 -17.83
N PRO A 37 10.65 -7.76 -18.32
CA PRO A 37 9.73 -8.82 -17.91
C PRO A 37 10.07 -10.18 -18.53
N ASP A 38 11.01 -10.26 -19.43
CA ASP A 38 11.46 -11.51 -20.05
C ASP A 38 12.75 -12.06 -19.41
N ASN A 39 13.47 -11.24 -18.63
CA ASN A 39 14.64 -11.66 -17.84
C ASN A 39 14.22 -12.04 -16.41
N VAL A 40 13.58 -13.19 -16.28
CA VAL A 40 13.00 -13.66 -15.02
C VAL A 40 13.90 -14.71 -14.37
N LYS A 41 14.33 -14.44 -13.14
CA LYS A 41 15.07 -15.42 -12.32
C LYS A 41 14.10 -16.43 -11.69
N ASP A 42 14.62 -17.60 -11.32
CA ASP A 42 13.82 -18.59 -10.57
C ASP A 42 13.32 -18.00 -9.24
N PHE A 43 14.17 -17.24 -8.56
CA PHE A 43 13.83 -16.50 -7.36
C PHE A 43 14.72 -15.27 -7.18
N ILE A 44 14.27 -14.35 -6.33
CA ILE A 44 15.05 -13.22 -5.84
C ILE A 44 15.42 -13.52 -4.38
N ASP A 45 16.72 -13.65 -4.10
CA ASP A 45 17.22 -13.83 -2.74
C ASP A 45 17.22 -12.49 -2.01
N LEU A 46 16.41 -12.37 -0.98
CA LEU A 46 16.34 -11.18 -0.13
C LEU A 46 17.42 -11.15 0.96
N THR A 47 18.13 -12.26 1.18
CA THR A 47 19.18 -12.34 2.23
C THR A 47 20.17 -11.17 2.20
N PRO A 48 20.70 -10.73 1.04
CA PRO A 48 21.63 -9.61 0.99
C PRO A 48 21.02 -8.24 1.34
N LEU A 49 19.70 -8.13 1.36
CA LEU A 49 18.98 -6.90 1.65
C LEU A 49 18.59 -6.78 3.14
N LEU A 50 18.72 -7.89 3.87
CA LEU A 50 18.20 -8.02 5.23
C LEU A 50 19.34 -8.22 6.22
N ARG A 51 19.21 -7.62 7.39
CA ARG A 51 20.11 -7.89 8.52
C ARG A 51 20.01 -9.35 8.92
N ASP A 52 21.13 -9.91 9.40
CA ASP A 52 21.19 -11.31 9.82
C ASP A 52 20.44 -11.54 11.15
N SER A 53 19.13 -11.22 11.15
CA SER A 53 18.22 -11.40 12.28
C SER A 53 16.79 -11.58 11.78
N VAL A 54 16.00 -12.37 12.49
CA VAL A 54 14.55 -12.51 12.28
C VAL A 54 13.86 -12.56 13.64
N GLU A 55 12.77 -11.78 13.75
CA GLU A 55 11.83 -11.84 14.86
C GLU A 55 10.64 -12.71 14.43
N ILE A 56 10.30 -13.70 15.23
CA ILE A 56 9.20 -14.65 14.99
C ILE A 56 8.08 -14.29 15.94
N ILE A 57 6.90 -13.96 15.41
CA ILE A 57 5.75 -13.50 16.17
C ILE A 57 4.55 -14.42 15.85
N PRO A 58 4.37 -15.53 16.59
CA PRO A 58 3.16 -16.35 16.47
C PRO A 58 1.98 -15.58 17.07
N LEU A 59 0.91 -15.39 16.30
CA LEU A 59 -0.30 -14.79 16.85
C LEU A 59 -1.03 -15.82 17.74
N GLU A 60 -1.40 -15.41 18.94
CA GLU A 60 -2.06 -16.30 19.91
C GLU A 60 -3.35 -16.90 19.34
N THR A 61 -3.50 -18.20 19.50
CA THR A 61 -4.64 -18.98 19.02
C THR A 61 -5.58 -19.31 20.16
N LYS A 62 -6.77 -18.71 20.15
CA LYS A 62 -7.89 -18.99 21.05
C LYS A 62 -9.19 -18.82 20.27
N ASP A 63 -10.28 -19.42 20.72
CA ASP A 63 -11.60 -19.32 20.06
C ASP A 63 -12.04 -17.85 19.84
N GLU A 64 -11.74 -16.96 20.80
CA GLU A 64 -12.11 -15.55 20.76
C GLU A 64 -11.27 -14.71 19.78
N CYS A 65 -10.09 -15.18 19.38
CA CYS A 65 -9.18 -14.47 18.47
C CYS A 65 -8.74 -15.30 17.26
N LEU A 66 -9.39 -16.42 16.99
CA LEU A 66 -9.07 -17.23 15.83
C LEU A 66 -9.34 -16.44 14.54
N LEU A 67 -8.32 -16.28 13.70
CA LEU A 67 -8.37 -15.57 12.43
C LEU A 67 -8.65 -16.55 11.28
N SER A 68 -9.44 -16.10 10.30
CA SER A 68 -9.65 -16.83 9.06
C SER A 68 -8.61 -16.42 8.02
N GLU A 69 -8.40 -15.11 7.87
CA GLU A 69 -7.47 -14.55 6.89
C GLU A 69 -7.01 -13.16 7.34
N ILE A 70 -5.72 -12.88 7.20
CA ILE A 70 -5.19 -11.53 7.39
C ILE A 70 -5.34 -10.75 6.08
N GLU A 71 -6.25 -9.79 6.05
CA GLU A 71 -6.41 -8.92 4.90
C GLU A 71 -5.58 -7.65 5.00
N ARG A 72 -5.50 -7.09 6.20
CA ARG A 72 -4.69 -5.91 6.50
C ARG A 72 -4.06 -6.05 7.86
N ILE A 73 -2.82 -5.63 7.97
CA ILE A 73 -2.08 -5.56 9.21
C ILE A 73 -1.53 -4.15 9.39
N GLU A 74 -1.65 -3.61 10.60
CA GLU A 74 -1.02 -2.36 10.98
C GLU A 74 -0.25 -2.55 12.29
N PHE A 75 0.96 -2.01 12.33
CA PHE A 75 1.78 -1.94 13.54
C PHE A 75 1.75 -0.51 14.04
N TYR A 76 1.27 -0.34 15.24
CA TYR A 76 1.20 0.99 15.83
C TYR A 76 1.63 0.94 17.30
N LYS A 77 2.66 1.71 17.63
CA LYS A 77 3.33 1.65 18.94
C LYS A 77 3.76 0.20 19.25
N ASP A 78 3.30 -0.36 20.35
CA ASP A 78 3.59 -1.69 20.86
C ASP A 78 2.51 -2.73 20.53
N ARG A 79 1.72 -2.49 19.49
CA ARG A 79 0.55 -3.30 19.14
C ARG A 79 0.50 -3.66 17.66
N ILE A 80 -0.11 -4.79 17.41
CA ILE A 80 -0.39 -5.34 16.08
C ILE A 80 -1.90 -5.35 15.91
N PHE A 81 -2.40 -4.70 14.86
CA PHE A 81 -3.82 -4.67 14.50
C PHE A 81 -4.02 -5.47 13.23
N VAL A 82 -4.97 -6.38 13.24
CA VAL A 82 -5.24 -7.30 12.13
C VAL A 82 -6.70 -7.19 11.72
N LEU A 83 -6.95 -6.91 10.45
CA LEU A 83 -8.28 -7.02 9.86
C LEU A 83 -8.48 -8.43 9.34
N ASP A 84 -9.49 -9.09 9.89
CA ASP A 84 -10.12 -10.29 9.32
C ASP A 84 -11.52 -9.90 8.80
N ARG A 85 -11.64 -9.78 7.48
CA ARG A 85 -12.91 -9.39 6.85
C ARG A 85 -13.92 -10.53 6.90
N THR A 86 -13.51 -11.77 6.83
CA THR A 86 -14.37 -12.95 6.92
C THR A 86 -15.06 -13.02 8.28
N ARG A 87 -14.31 -12.77 9.35
CA ARG A 87 -14.84 -12.70 10.72
C ARG A 87 -15.34 -11.31 11.11
N LYS A 88 -15.31 -10.37 10.16
CA LYS A 88 -15.80 -8.98 10.30
C LYS A 88 -15.30 -8.32 11.58
N GLY A 89 -13.98 -8.15 11.69
CA GLY A 89 -13.42 -7.52 12.88
C GLY A 89 -11.98 -7.11 12.74
N VAL A 90 -11.58 -6.16 13.58
CA VAL A 90 -10.20 -5.79 13.80
C VAL A 90 -9.76 -6.39 15.13
N TYR A 91 -8.71 -7.18 15.10
CA TYR A 91 -8.14 -7.86 16.27
C TYR A 91 -6.85 -7.17 16.67
N MET A 92 -6.62 -7.03 17.96
CA MET A 92 -5.45 -6.37 18.52
C MET A 92 -4.61 -7.37 19.31
N PHE A 93 -3.30 -7.39 19.01
CA PHE A 93 -2.30 -8.19 19.69
C PHE A 93 -1.18 -7.30 20.21
N ASP A 94 -0.44 -7.75 21.22
CA ASP A 94 0.80 -7.08 21.63
C ASP A 94 1.96 -7.45 20.66
N GLN A 95 3.13 -6.87 20.87
CA GLN A 95 4.31 -7.11 20.03
C GLN A 95 4.76 -8.57 20.02
N SER A 96 4.45 -9.35 21.08
CA SER A 96 4.78 -10.77 21.16
C SER A 96 3.74 -11.68 20.50
N GLY A 97 2.66 -11.12 19.96
CA GLY A 97 1.55 -11.84 19.34
C GLY A 97 0.46 -12.29 20.33
N ARG A 98 0.49 -11.88 21.61
CA ARG A 98 -0.56 -12.21 22.56
C ARG A 98 -1.80 -11.36 22.30
N PHE A 99 -2.96 -11.99 22.33
CA PHE A 99 -4.24 -11.33 22.11
C PHE A 99 -4.58 -10.33 23.23
N ILE A 100 -4.95 -9.11 22.83
CA ILE A 100 -5.38 -8.05 23.73
C ILE A 100 -6.90 -7.87 23.69
N GLY A 101 -7.51 -7.95 22.50
CA GLY A 101 -8.94 -7.77 22.34
C GLY A 101 -9.39 -7.56 20.91
N LYS A 102 -10.70 -7.63 20.69
CA LYS A 102 -11.37 -7.28 19.44
C LYS A 102 -11.85 -5.84 19.51
N ILE A 103 -11.69 -5.10 18.43
CA ILE A 103 -12.05 -3.68 18.33
C ILE A 103 -13.48 -3.53 17.82
N GLY A 104 -14.31 -2.83 18.60
CA GLY A 104 -15.68 -2.50 18.26
C GLY A 104 -16.64 -3.70 18.28
N CYS A 105 -17.87 -3.44 17.88
CA CYS A 105 -18.97 -4.43 17.85
C CYS A 105 -19.59 -4.51 16.47
N GLN A 106 -19.97 -5.71 16.06
CA GLN A 106 -20.71 -5.93 14.83
C GLN A 106 -22.21 -5.71 15.07
N GLY A 107 -22.81 -4.86 14.24
CA GLY A 107 -24.23 -4.53 14.28
C GLY A 107 -24.55 -3.29 13.47
N SER A 108 -25.81 -2.83 13.53
CA SER A 108 -26.28 -1.62 12.84
C SER A 108 -26.61 -0.46 13.77
N GLY A 109 -26.38 -0.63 15.07
CA GLY A 109 -26.62 0.41 16.08
C GLY A 109 -25.54 1.51 16.09
N PRO A 110 -25.73 2.54 16.93
CA PRO A 110 -24.74 3.57 17.11
C PRO A 110 -23.39 3.00 17.60
N GLY A 111 -22.28 3.36 16.91
CA GLY A 111 -20.94 2.87 17.23
C GLY A 111 -20.68 1.41 16.83
N GLU A 112 -21.62 0.74 16.18
CA GLU A 112 -21.46 -0.60 15.60
C GLU A 112 -21.18 -0.50 14.10
N PHE A 113 -20.64 -1.58 13.51
CA PHE A 113 -20.39 -1.68 12.06
C PHE A 113 -20.93 -3.02 11.51
N THR A 114 -21.44 -2.98 10.28
CA THR A 114 -21.95 -4.18 9.57
C THR A 114 -20.89 -4.79 8.68
N SER A 115 -19.92 -3.97 8.25
CA SER A 115 -18.79 -4.39 7.44
C SER A 115 -17.52 -3.62 7.85
N VAL A 116 -16.37 -4.18 7.52
CA VAL A 116 -15.08 -3.47 7.64
C VAL A 116 -14.47 -3.40 6.26
N GLY A 117 -14.56 -2.24 5.63
CA GLY A 117 -13.90 -1.98 4.35
C GLY A 117 -12.38 -1.90 4.53
N PHE A 118 -11.95 -1.08 5.46
CA PHE A 118 -10.58 -0.99 5.97
C PHE A 118 -10.57 -0.26 7.32
N PHE A 119 -9.41 -0.23 7.96
CA PHE A 119 -9.23 0.50 9.22
C PHE A 119 -7.93 1.29 9.20
N CYS A 120 -7.83 2.26 10.09
CA CYS A 120 -6.60 3.01 10.37
C CYS A 120 -6.42 3.19 11.87
N VAL A 121 -5.18 3.30 12.33
CA VAL A 121 -4.86 3.53 13.74
C VAL A 121 -4.18 4.88 13.92
N THR A 122 -4.63 5.69 14.86
CA THR A 122 -4.03 6.99 15.19
C THR A 122 -4.23 7.35 16.65
N GLY A 123 -3.18 7.85 17.31
CA GLY A 123 -3.27 8.22 18.73
C GLY A 123 -3.73 7.04 19.59
N ASP A 124 -4.86 7.22 20.24
CA ASP A 124 -5.52 6.17 21.04
C ASP A 124 -6.84 5.72 20.39
N SER A 125 -6.93 5.82 19.07
CA SER A 125 -8.16 5.50 18.35
C SER A 125 -7.91 4.57 17.16
N VAL A 126 -8.89 3.70 16.89
CA VAL A 126 -9.01 2.91 15.66
C VAL A 126 -10.22 3.42 14.90
N LEU A 127 -9.99 3.83 13.66
CA LEU A 127 -11.02 4.25 12.73
C LEU A 127 -11.37 3.06 11.83
N ILE A 128 -12.64 2.68 11.82
CA ILE A 128 -13.17 1.57 11.01
C ILE A 128 -14.10 2.14 9.96
N SER A 129 -13.83 1.86 8.69
CA SER A 129 -14.70 2.23 7.57
C SER A 129 -15.79 1.19 7.38
N ASP A 130 -17.04 1.56 7.61
CA ASP A 130 -18.21 0.79 7.22
C ASP A 130 -18.81 1.36 5.93
N GLN A 131 -18.42 0.80 4.80
CA GLN A 131 -18.88 1.25 3.49
C GLN A 131 -20.35 0.92 3.24
N HIS A 132 -20.90 -0.11 3.86
CA HIS A 132 -22.31 -0.47 3.71
C HIS A 132 -23.23 0.54 4.40
N GLN A 133 -22.80 1.11 5.51
CA GLN A 133 -23.56 2.16 6.23
C GLN A 133 -23.06 3.57 5.90
N SER A 134 -22.10 3.73 4.98
CA SER A 134 -21.50 5.00 4.58
C SER A 134 -21.00 5.83 5.77
N LYS A 135 -20.41 5.15 6.77
CA LYS A 135 -19.94 5.79 8.00
C LYS A 135 -18.56 5.28 8.43
N TRP A 136 -17.95 6.08 9.28
CA TRP A 136 -16.77 5.72 10.03
C TRP A 136 -17.13 5.55 11.50
N VAL A 137 -16.67 4.45 12.08
CA VAL A 137 -16.74 4.21 13.52
C VAL A 137 -15.36 4.44 14.10
N VAL A 138 -15.27 5.33 15.08
CA VAL A 138 -14.05 5.65 15.81
C VAL A 138 -14.12 4.98 17.18
N TYR A 139 -13.24 4.02 17.41
CA TYR A 139 -13.13 3.30 18.66
C TYR A 139 -11.94 3.84 19.46
N ASN A 140 -12.18 4.32 20.69
CA ASN A 140 -11.13 4.74 21.59
C ASN A 140 -10.55 3.55 22.35
N LEU A 141 -9.23 3.39 22.31
CA LEU A 141 -8.53 2.22 22.89
C LEU A 141 -8.43 2.29 24.43
N GLN A 142 -8.59 3.47 25.05
CA GLN A 142 -8.45 3.65 26.49
C GLN A 142 -9.78 3.39 27.23
N ASP A 143 -10.82 4.10 26.83
CA ASP A 143 -12.12 4.05 27.51
C ASP A 143 -13.18 3.20 26.78
N LYS A 144 -12.81 2.64 25.62
CA LYS A 144 -13.66 1.79 24.75
C LYS A 144 -14.91 2.48 24.21
N ARG A 145 -14.99 3.82 24.29
CA ARG A 145 -16.08 4.58 23.71
C ARG A 145 -16.00 4.55 22.19
N THR A 146 -17.18 4.56 21.59
CA THR A 146 -17.33 4.69 20.14
C THR A 146 -17.99 6.01 19.80
N THR A 147 -17.54 6.61 18.71
CA THR A 147 -18.22 7.71 18.01
C THR A 147 -18.27 7.39 16.54
N GLU A 148 -19.10 8.10 15.79
CA GLU A 148 -19.21 7.88 14.35
C GLU A 148 -19.32 9.19 13.59
N PHE A 149 -18.92 9.15 12.31
CA PHE A 149 -19.11 10.25 11.38
C PHE A 149 -19.24 9.72 9.95
N SER A 150 -19.80 10.54 9.05
CA SER A 150 -19.86 10.26 7.61
C SER A 150 -18.84 11.10 6.87
N CYS A 151 -18.23 10.55 5.82
CA CYS A 151 -17.44 11.30 4.85
C CYS A 151 -18.29 11.93 3.74
N GLY A 152 -19.63 11.86 3.83
CA GLY A 152 -20.54 12.29 2.78
C GLY A 152 -20.67 11.24 1.67
N GLU A 153 -21.10 11.67 0.50
CA GLU A 153 -21.38 10.80 -0.67
C GLU A 153 -20.11 10.51 -1.49
N PHE A 154 -18.98 10.24 -0.81
CA PHE A 154 -17.73 9.88 -1.48
C PHE A 154 -17.61 8.37 -1.65
N THR A 155 -17.26 7.95 -2.85
CA THR A 155 -16.91 6.56 -3.12
C THR A 155 -15.40 6.39 -2.96
N TYR A 156 -15.01 5.56 -2.00
CA TYR A 156 -13.63 5.17 -1.76
C TYR A 156 -13.54 3.67 -1.46
N LEU A 157 -12.43 3.06 -1.80
CA LEU A 157 -12.21 1.62 -1.63
C LEU A 157 -11.23 1.31 -0.51
N ASN A 158 -10.31 2.22 -0.25
CA ASN A 158 -9.27 2.07 0.75
C ASN A 158 -8.84 3.44 1.28
N GLY A 159 -7.95 3.47 2.26
CA GLY A 159 -7.38 4.69 2.77
C GLY A 159 -6.22 4.44 3.73
N PHE A 160 -5.56 5.52 4.10
CA PHE A 160 -4.45 5.53 5.03
C PHE A 160 -4.38 6.87 5.77
N LEU A 161 -3.71 6.86 6.92
CA LEU A 161 -3.50 8.07 7.71
C LEU A 161 -2.08 8.60 7.53
N MET A 162 -1.96 9.92 7.37
CA MET A 162 -0.69 10.64 7.55
C MET A 162 -0.94 11.88 8.41
N GLY A 163 -0.28 11.93 9.56
CA GLY A 163 -0.55 12.95 10.55
C GLY A 163 -2.01 12.92 11.02
N ARG A 164 -2.71 14.05 10.88
CA ARG A 164 -4.14 14.16 11.21
C ARG A 164 -5.09 13.94 10.03
N ASN A 165 -4.55 13.70 8.85
CA ASN A 165 -5.35 13.59 7.63
C ASN A 165 -5.57 12.14 7.25
N LEU A 166 -6.81 11.84 6.89
CA LEU A 166 -7.20 10.57 6.29
C LEU A 166 -7.18 10.74 4.77
N TYR A 167 -6.41 9.93 4.09
CA TYR A 167 -6.36 9.90 2.63
C TYR A 167 -7.25 8.78 2.12
N LEU A 168 -8.27 9.12 1.34
CA LEU A 168 -9.27 8.21 0.80
C LEU A 168 -8.97 7.92 -0.66
N VAL A 169 -8.82 6.66 -1.01
CA VAL A 169 -8.45 6.20 -2.34
C VAL A 169 -9.69 5.73 -3.10
N SER A 170 -10.04 6.40 -4.18
CA SER A 170 -11.26 6.13 -4.95
C SER A 170 -11.08 5.09 -6.05
N ASN A 171 -9.88 4.94 -6.59
CA ASN A 171 -9.55 3.98 -7.66
C ASN A 171 -10.47 4.09 -8.88
N TYR A 172 -10.37 5.20 -9.59
CA TYR A 172 -11.19 5.51 -10.75
C TYR A 172 -12.71 5.55 -10.52
N ASN A 173 -13.16 5.43 -9.26
CA ASN A 173 -14.54 5.72 -8.94
C ASN A 173 -14.70 7.24 -8.84
N LYS A 174 -15.47 7.81 -9.75
CA LYS A 174 -15.80 9.23 -9.68
C LYS A 174 -16.73 9.50 -8.49
N SER A 175 -16.51 10.61 -7.82
CA SER A 175 -17.41 11.12 -6.80
C SER A 175 -18.18 12.29 -7.39
N GLN A 176 -19.49 12.14 -7.52
CA GLN A 176 -20.34 13.09 -8.25
C GLN A 176 -19.84 13.31 -9.69
N SER A 177 -19.35 14.52 -10.00
CA SER A 177 -18.75 14.85 -11.32
C SER A 177 -17.23 14.79 -11.33
N ASP A 178 -16.61 14.63 -10.17
CA ASP A 178 -15.16 14.79 -10.01
C ASP A 178 -14.41 13.47 -10.22
N ARG A 179 -13.28 13.54 -10.93
CA ARG A 179 -12.43 12.42 -11.28
C ARG A 179 -11.06 12.55 -10.64
N PHE A 180 -11.00 12.18 -9.35
CA PHE A 180 -9.76 12.14 -8.60
C PHE A 180 -9.56 10.77 -7.93
N ASN A 181 -8.34 10.29 -7.94
CA ASN A 181 -7.99 9.00 -7.35
C ASN A 181 -7.72 9.08 -5.85
N LEU A 182 -7.46 10.26 -5.31
CA LEU A 182 -7.11 10.46 -3.93
C LEU A 182 -7.80 11.71 -3.38
N TYR A 183 -8.39 11.60 -2.19
CA TYR A 183 -8.97 12.73 -1.45
C TYR A 183 -8.33 12.84 -0.09
N LYS A 184 -7.91 14.05 0.28
CA LYS A 184 -7.42 14.39 1.60
C LYS A 184 -8.58 14.86 2.46
N PHE A 185 -8.85 14.13 3.54
CA PHE A 185 -9.93 14.39 4.48
C PHE A 185 -9.34 14.77 5.83
N ASP A 186 -9.71 15.96 6.34
CA ASP A 186 -9.30 16.40 7.67
C ASP A 186 -10.25 15.83 8.73
N LEU A 187 -9.70 15.05 9.66
CA LEU A 187 -10.45 14.38 10.71
C LEU A 187 -11.03 15.38 11.75
N SER A 188 -10.45 16.56 11.89
CA SER A 188 -10.91 17.57 12.87
C SER A 188 -12.10 18.36 12.36
N THR A 189 -12.07 18.75 11.08
CA THR A 189 -13.17 19.48 10.42
C THR A 189 -14.22 18.56 9.82
N ARG A 190 -13.87 17.28 9.63
CA ARG A 190 -14.70 16.25 8.95
C ARG A 190 -15.07 16.65 7.52
N LYS A 191 -14.10 17.22 6.78
CA LYS A 191 -14.30 17.69 5.40
C LYS A 191 -13.17 17.23 4.50
N ILE A 192 -13.48 17.06 3.21
CA ILE A 192 -12.47 16.96 2.18
C ILE A 192 -11.79 18.33 2.05
N GLU A 193 -10.48 18.37 2.25
CA GLU A 193 -9.65 19.56 2.07
C GLU A 193 -9.14 19.69 0.64
N GLU A 194 -8.83 18.55 0.01
CA GLU A 194 -8.12 18.54 -1.26
C GLU A 194 -8.46 17.28 -2.06
N ALA A 195 -8.63 17.44 -3.37
CA ALA A 195 -8.76 16.36 -4.33
C ALA A 195 -7.47 16.25 -5.13
N LEU A 196 -6.88 15.05 -5.14
CA LEU A 196 -5.53 14.79 -5.63
C LEU A 196 -5.54 13.68 -6.69
N ILE A 197 -4.54 13.68 -7.56
CA ILE A 197 -4.34 12.67 -8.61
C ILE A 197 -5.56 12.59 -9.53
N PRO A 198 -5.79 13.60 -10.38
CA PRO A 198 -6.90 13.59 -11.34
C PRO A 198 -6.73 12.45 -12.35
N PHE A 199 -7.84 11.94 -12.87
CA PHE A 199 -7.84 10.97 -13.95
C PHE A 199 -8.80 11.35 -15.08
N GLU A 200 -8.53 10.86 -16.28
CA GLU A 200 -9.32 11.13 -17.46
C GLU A 200 -10.61 10.29 -17.49
N GLU A 201 -11.62 10.78 -18.22
CA GLU A 201 -12.91 10.09 -18.37
C GLU A 201 -12.78 8.66 -18.90
N LYS A 202 -11.82 8.42 -19.80
CA LYS A 202 -11.53 7.09 -20.34
C LYS A 202 -11.23 6.05 -19.23
N MET A 203 -10.83 6.52 -18.02
CA MET A 203 -10.51 5.66 -16.88
C MET A 203 -11.75 5.26 -16.06
N ASP A 204 -12.91 5.86 -16.24
CA ASP A 204 -14.14 5.51 -15.52
C ASP A 204 -14.48 4.01 -15.64
N LYS A 205 -14.17 3.41 -16.78
CA LYS A 205 -14.39 1.99 -17.07
C LYS A 205 -13.51 1.02 -16.26
N TYR A 206 -12.49 1.52 -15.57
CA TYR A 206 -11.58 0.71 -14.74
C TYR A 206 -12.02 0.60 -13.29
N SER A 207 -13.01 1.39 -12.87
CA SER A 207 -13.46 1.48 -11.48
C SER A 207 -13.89 0.14 -10.87
N THR A 208 -14.38 -0.80 -11.68
CA THR A 208 -14.89 -2.11 -11.23
C THR A 208 -13.84 -3.23 -11.24
N THR A 209 -12.65 -2.98 -11.76
CA THR A 209 -11.65 -4.04 -12.01
C THR A 209 -10.46 -4.01 -11.05
N ALA A 210 -10.37 -3.00 -10.23
CA ALA A 210 -9.24 -2.83 -9.34
C ALA A 210 -9.56 -3.37 -7.96
N PHE A 211 -8.93 -4.47 -7.62
CA PHE A 211 -9.23 -5.19 -6.39
C PHE A 211 -8.47 -4.64 -5.18
N THR A 212 -7.30 -4.08 -5.34
CA THR A 212 -6.53 -3.67 -4.17
C THR A 212 -5.57 -2.55 -4.55
N ILE A 213 -5.72 -1.44 -3.86
CA ILE A 213 -4.79 -0.32 -3.97
C ILE A 213 -3.96 -0.35 -2.71
N TYR A 214 -2.67 -0.38 -2.90
CA TYR A 214 -1.73 -0.38 -1.81
C TYR A 214 -1.09 1.00 -1.69
N ALA A 215 -1.27 1.59 -0.51
CA ALA A 215 -0.42 2.67 -0.05
C ALA A 215 0.69 2.04 0.78
N SER A 216 1.92 2.19 0.35
CA SER A 216 3.09 1.88 1.17
C SER A 216 3.54 3.15 1.85
N GLN A 217 3.61 3.16 3.17
CA GLN A 217 4.05 4.31 3.95
C GLN A 217 5.49 4.12 4.39
N TYR A 218 6.27 5.17 4.18
CA TYR A 218 7.64 5.24 4.69
C TYR A 218 7.90 6.66 5.24
N GLN A 219 8.18 6.76 6.53
CA GLN A 219 8.26 8.03 7.26
C GLN A 219 6.96 8.86 7.09
N ASP A 220 7.07 10.13 6.74
CA ASP A 220 5.94 11.04 6.55
C ASP A 220 5.41 11.07 5.10
N THR A 221 5.67 10.01 4.35
CA THR A 221 5.34 9.91 2.93
C THR A 221 4.60 8.60 2.65
N ALA A 222 3.61 8.65 1.77
CA ALA A 222 2.96 7.47 1.24
C ALA A 222 3.22 7.36 -0.27
N PHE A 223 3.36 6.12 -0.74
CA PHE A 223 3.55 5.81 -2.15
C PHE A 223 2.39 4.97 -2.66
N LEU A 224 1.81 5.40 -3.77
CA LEU A 224 0.60 4.81 -4.34
C LEU A 224 0.84 4.31 -5.76
N ILE A 225 0.26 3.16 -6.06
CA ILE A 225 0.10 2.65 -7.43
C ILE A 225 -1.38 2.49 -7.73
N TYR A 226 -1.72 2.62 -9.00
CA TYR A 226 -3.08 2.36 -9.49
C TYR A 226 -3.03 1.28 -10.59
N PRO A 227 -4.08 0.48 -10.72
CA PRO A 227 -4.19 -0.46 -11.84
C PRO A 227 -4.17 0.27 -13.17
N PHE A 228 -3.58 -0.37 -14.18
CA PHE A 228 -3.48 0.20 -15.54
C PHE A 228 -2.75 1.54 -15.59
N ASN A 229 -1.82 1.74 -14.67
CA ASN A 229 -0.99 2.92 -14.58
C ASN A 229 0.45 2.48 -14.30
N ASP A 230 1.39 3.14 -14.93
CA ASP A 230 2.81 2.89 -14.80
C ASP A 230 3.49 3.82 -13.78
N THR A 231 2.73 4.73 -13.17
CA THR A 231 3.24 5.76 -12.28
C THR A 231 3.12 5.36 -10.82
N ILE A 232 4.22 5.49 -10.07
CA ILE A 232 4.23 5.50 -8.62
C ILE A 232 4.10 6.96 -8.18
N TYR A 233 3.04 7.26 -7.45
CA TYR A 233 2.80 8.58 -6.89
C TYR A 233 3.35 8.68 -5.49
N GLU A 234 4.03 9.78 -5.19
CA GLU A 234 4.39 10.20 -3.85
C GLU A 234 3.32 11.11 -3.29
N VAL A 235 2.89 10.85 -2.05
CA VAL A 235 1.95 11.69 -1.29
C VAL A 235 2.63 12.14 -0.02
N SER A 236 2.66 13.45 0.18
CA SER A 236 3.28 14.09 1.35
C SER A 236 2.39 15.23 1.86
N SER A 237 2.87 15.96 2.87
CA SER A 237 2.19 17.18 3.34
C SER A 237 2.07 18.27 2.25
N LYS A 238 2.86 18.17 1.18
CA LYS A 238 2.88 19.12 0.06
C LYS A 238 1.89 18.77 -1.07
N GLY A 239 1.19 17.64 -0.95
CA GLY A 239 0.28 17.13 -1.97
C GLY A 239 0.73 15.79 -2.54
N ALA A 240 0.24 15.46 -3.73
CA ALA A 240 0.57 14.22 -4.45
C ALA A 240 1.22 14.56 -5.80
N GLN A 241 2.29 13.82 -6.15
CA GLN A 241 3.01 14.01 -7.41
C GLN A 241 3.52 12.69 -7.98
N PRO A 242 3.70 12.58 -9.31
CA PRO A 242 4.44 11.48 -9.91
C PRO A 242 5.87 11.43 -9.36
N PHE A 243 6.32 10.24 -8.91
CA PHE A 243 7.63 10.05 -8.29
C PHE A 243 8.53 9.13 -9.12
N TYR A 244 8.02 7.95 -9.48
CA TYR A 244 8.65 7.06 -10.44
C TYR A 244 7.68 6.71 -11.57
N THR A 245 8.23 6.38 -12.73
CA THR A 245 7.52 5.67 -13.79
C THR A 245 8.10 4.27 -13.95
N ILE A 246 7.25 3.30 -14.20
CA ILE A 246 7.65 1.91 -14.46
C ILE A 246 7.63 1.70 -15.97
N ASP A 247 8.76 1.32 -16.53
CA ASP A 247 8.91 1.02 -17.94
C ASP A 247 9.16 -0.48 -18.15
N PHE A 248 8.14 -1.19 -18.66
CA PHE A 248 8.23 -2.60 -19.05
C PHE A 248 8.78 -2.79 -20.46
N THR A 249 9.52 -1.81 -20.96
CA THR A 249 10.13 -1.85 -22.28
C THR A 249 9.08 -1.94 -23.41
N GLN A 250 9.22 -2.92 -24.30
CA GLN A 250 8.28 -3.15 -25.41
C GLN A 250 6.94 -3.72 -24.97
N ARG A 251 6.77 -4.03 -23.66
CA ARG A 251 5.58 -4.64 -23.09
C ARG A 251 4.79 -3.70 -22.19
N ASN A 252 5.01 -2.39 -22.35
CA ASN A 252 4.17 -1.37 -21.71
C ASN A 252 2.72 -1.46 -22.19
N LEU A 253 1.79 -1.06 -21.33
CA LEU A 253 0.38 -1.00 -21.68
C LEU A 253 0.17 0.06 -22.76
N PRO A 254 -0.45 -0.26 -23.92
CA PRO A 254 -0.77 0.72 -24.95
C PRO A 254 -1.83 1.74 -24.46
N ASP A 255 -1.68 2.99 -24.89
CA ASP A 255 -2.57 4.10 -24.49
C ASP A 255 -4.01 3.95 -24.96
N ASP A 256 -4.23 3.24 -26.07
CA ASP A 256 -5.52 3.11 -26.76
C ASP A 256 -6.28 1.81 -26.44
N ILE A 257 -5.79 1.03 -25.48
CA ILE A 257 -6.35 -0.29 -25.22
C ILE A 257 -7.69 -0.22 -24.47
N GLU A 258 -8.65 -1.03 -24.91
CA GLU A 258 -9.93 -1.24 -24.25
C GLU A 258 -9.81 -2.33 -23.17
N PRO A 259 -9.78 -1.99 -21.87
CA PRO A 259 -9.23 -2.86 -20.84
C PRO A 259 -10.14 -3.98 -20.32
N ILE A 260 -11.40 -4.04 -20.71
CA ILE A 260 -12.36 -4.97 -20.08
C ILE A 260 -12.91 -6.00 -21.07
N ASN A 261 -12.50 -5.96 -22.33
CA ASN A 261 -12.95 -6.96 -23.30
C ASN A 261 -12.11 -8.25 -23.26
N ASN A 262 -12.64 -9.30 -23.87
CA ASN A 262 -11.96 -10.60 -23.92
C ASN A 262 -10.62 -10.53 -24.66
N SER A 263 -10.48 -9.64 -25.64
CA SER A 263 -9.23 -9.44 -26.39
C SER A 263 -8.14 -8.89 -25.50
N PHE A 264 -8.44 -7.96 -24.60
CA PHE A 264 -7.52 -7.45 -23.60
C PHE A 264 -7.04 -8.54 -22.65
N ARG A 265 -7.99 -9.30 -22.04
CA ARG A 265 -7.64 -10.41 -21.14
C ARG A 265 -6.75 -11.44 -21.82
N LEU A 266 -7.04 -11.76 -23.06
CA LEU A 266 -6.26 -12.70 -23.85
C LEU A 266 -4.86 -12.13 -24.17
N ALA A 267 -4.74 -10.86 -24.50
CA ALA A 267 -3.46 -10.21 -24.78
C ALA A 267 -2.56 -10.15 -23.53
N VAL A 268 -3.13 -9.85 -22.36
CA VAL A 268 -2.40 -9.94 -21.07
C VAL A 268 -1.97 -11.37 -20.78
N ALA A 269 -2.86 -12.33 -20.96
CA ALA A 269 -2.55 -13.76 -20.73
C ALA A 269 -1.47 -14.29 -21.66
N LYS A 270 -1.41 -13.81 -22.90
CA LYS A 270 -0.34 -14.12 -23.86
C LYS A 270 0.96 -13.38 -23.59
N GLY A 271 0.95 -12.39 -22.69
CA GLY A 271 2.12 -11.59 -22.35
C GLY A 271 2.50 -10.56 -23.41
N ASN A 272 1.55 -10.06 -24.18
CA ASN A 272 1.82 -9.01 -25.16
C ASN A 272 2.19 -7.69 -24.44
N PHE A 273 1.62 -7.46 -23.24
CA PHE A 273 1.95 -6.32 -22.38
C PHE A 273 1.68 -6.64 -20.90
N VAL A 274 2.28 -5.84 -20.03
CA VAL A 274 2.08 -5.86 -18.58
C VAL A 274 1.18 -4.70 -18.19
N LYS A 275 0.17 -4.96 -17.35
CA LYS A 275 -0.85 -3.96 -16.96
C LYS A 275 -0.46 -3.09 -15.75
N GLY A 276 0.84 -2.99 -15.44
CA GLY A 276 1.35 -2.27 -14.28
C GLY A 276 1.55 -3.17 -13.06
N LEU A 277 2.04 -2.58 -11.98
CA LEU A 277 2.21 -3.27 -10.71
C LEU A 277 0.86 -3.60 -10.08
N SER A 278 0.73 -4.79 -9.52
CA SER A 278 -0.46 -5.22 -8.78
C SER A 278 -0.29 -5.10 -7.27
N TYR A 279 0.94 -4.97 -6.79
CA TYR A 279 1.31 -4.81 -5.39
C TYR A 279 2.66 -4.14 -5.27
N MET A 280 2.83 -3.27 -4.28
CA MET A 280 4.10 -2.60 -4.02
C MET A 280 4.24 -2.29 -2.53
N GLN A 281 5.46 -2.48 -2.02
CA GLN A 281 5.90 -2.02 -0.72
C GLN A 281 7.22 -1.27 -0.89
N MET A 282 7.38 -0.18 -0.16
CA MET A 282 8.55 0.69 -0.23
C MET A 282 9.20 0.82 1.14
N SER A 283 10.51 0.65 1.19
CA SER A 283 11.37 0.98 2.33
C SER A 283 12.31 2.13 1.96
N GLY A 284 13.21 2.50 2.86
CA GLY A 284 14.23 3.50 2.59
C GLY A 284 15.05 3.18 1.35
N ASN A 285 15.47 1.93 1.19
CA ASN A 285 16.43 1.51 0.17
C ASN A 285 15.81 0.70 -0.98
N TYR A 286 14.63 0.09 -0.78
CA TYR A 286 14.11 -0.89 -1.72
C TYR A 286 12.64 -0.67 -2.03
N ILE A 287 12.27 -1.02 -3.26
CA ILE A 287 10.89 -1.27 -3.67
C ILE A 287 10.75 -2.77 -3.88
N LEU A 288 9.82 -3.39 -3.16
CA LEU A 288 9.42 -4.78 -3.37
C LEU A 288 8.02 -4.79 -3.98
N GLY A 289 7.83 -5.49 -5.08
CA GLY A 289 6.57 -5.45 -5.80
C GLY A 289 6.18 -6.77 -6.45
N ARG A 290 4.98 -6.77 -7.00
CA ARG A 290 4.46 -7.86 -7.86
C ARG A 290 3.70 -7.29 -9.04
N TYR A 291 3.74 -8.01 -10.13
CA TYR A 291 2.88 -7.80 -11.30
C TYR A 291 2.45 -9.13 -11.89
N ALA A 292 1.37 -9.12 -12.67
CA ALA A 292 0.90 -10.31 -13.37
C ALA A 292 1.48 -10.32 -14.79
N ASP A 293 2.06 -11.46 -15.19
CA ASP A 293 2.60 -11.68 -16.51
C ASP A 293 2.35 -13.11 -16.98
N LYS A 294 1.81 -13.29 -18.18
CA LYS A 294 1.53 -14.60 -18.79
C LYS A 294 0.76 -15.58 -17.88
N GLY A 295 -0.15 -15.02 -17.05
CA GLY A 295 -0.94 -15.80 -16.08
C GLY A 295 -0.26 -16.09 -14.74
N TYR A 296 0.96 -15.66 -14.54
CA TYR A 296 1.73 -15.86 -13.31
C TYR A 296 2.01 -14.54 -12.61
N PHE A 297 2.17 -14.59 -11.29
CA PHE A 297 2.74 -13.46 -10.56
C PHE A 297 4.26 -13.46 -10.72
N ARG A 298 4.81 -12.28 -11.02
CA ARG A 298 6.23 -11.97 -11.00
C ARG A 298 6.54 -11.07 -9.82
N TYR A 299 7.64 -11.35 -9.17
CA TYR A 299 8.16 -10.55 -8.06
C TYR A 299 9.22 -9.60 -8.56
N LEU A 300 9.27 -8.42 -7.99
CA LEU A 300 10.14 -7.33 -8.37
C LEU A 300 10.85 -6.79 -7.15
N SER A 301 12.18 -6.69 -7.21
CA SER A 301 12.98 -5.90 -6.29
C SER A 301 13.68 -4.78 -7.06
N VAL A 302 13.60 -3.55 -6.54
CA VAL A 302 14.32 -2.39 -7.08
C VAL A 302 15.16 -1.77 -5.98
N ASP A 303 16.43 -1.57 -6.26
CA ASP A 303 17.32 -0.75 -5.44
C ASP A 303 17.04 0.73 -5.77
N ARG A 304 16.61 1.52 -4.80
CA ARG A 304 16.19 2.91 -5.00
C ARG A 304 17.37 3.86 -5.28
N SER A 305 18.55 3.50 -4.86
CA SER A 305 19.76 4.33 -5.08
C SER A 305 20.27 4.24 -6.52
N THR A 306 20.13 3.06 -7.13
CA THR A 306 20.64 2.77 -8.49
C THR A 306 19.53 2.62 -9.52
N LEU A 307 18.26 2.50 -9.08
CA LEU A 307 17.08 2.14 -9.87
C LEU A 307 17.20 0.78 -10.59
N LYS A 308 18.17 -0.04 -10.17
CA LYS A 308 18.38 -1.38 -10.73
C LYS A 308 17.26 -2.32 -10.27
N SER A 309 16.56 -2.89 -11.23
CA SER A 309 15.50 -3.85 -10.99
C SER A 309 15.98 -5.30 -11.13
N THR A 310 15.32 -6.20 -10.41
CA THR A 310 15.46 -7.65 -10.56
C THR A 310 14.08 -8.27 -10.53
N VAL A 311 13.80 -9.16 -11.50
CA VAL A 311 12.53 -9.88 -11.61
C VAL A 311 12.75 -11.36 -11.32
N GLY A 312 11.81 -11.97 -10.61
CA GLY A 312 11.85 -13.41 -10.30
C GLY A 312 10.45 -14.01 -10.10
N ASN A 313 10.41 -15.34 -10.00
CA ASN A 313 9.15 -16.07 -9.78
C ASN A 313 8.72 -16.02 -8.29
N SER A 314 9.62 -15.74 -7.37
CA SER A 314 9.37 -15.64 -5.94
C SER A 314 10.43 -14.81 -5.26
N PHE A 315 10.13 -14.32 -4.04
CA PHE A 315 11.14 -13.92 -3.08
C PHE A 315 11.47 -15.09 -2.16
N VAL A 316 12.75 -15.21 -1.78
CA VAL A 316 13.21 -16.18 -0.79
C VAL A 316 14.21 -15.54 0.18
N VAL A 317 14.33 -16.12 1.38
CA VAL A 317 15.42 -15.83 2.31
C VAL A 317 16.28 -17.09 2.40
N ARG A 318 17.43 -17.08 1.69
CA ARG A 318 18.32 -18.25 1.57
C ARG A 318 18.81 -18.74 2.94
N ASP A 319 19.21 -17.85 3.80
CA ASP A 319 19.75 -18.16 5.13
C ASP A 319 18.72 -18.82 6.06
N LEU A 320 17.45 -18.78 5.69
CA LEU A 320 16.34 -19.49 6.31
C LEU A 320 15.92 -20.76 5.51
N GLY A 321 16.85 -21.37 4.77
CA GLY A 321 16.56 -22.57 3.98
C GLY A 321 15.72 -22.30 2.74
N TYR A 322 15.92 -21.15 2.08
CA TYR A 322 15.13 -20.67 0.95
C TYR A 322 13.64 -20.46 1.30
N LEU A 323 13.36 -20.02 2.53
CA LEU A 323 11.99 -19.71 2.96
C LEU A 323 11.33 -18.71 1.99
N PRO A 324 10.21 -19.07 1.34
CA PRO A 324 9.52 -18.18 0.42
C PRO A 324 8.83 -17.02 1.15
N VAL A 325 8.94 -15.79 0.62
CA VAL A 325 8.25 -14.59 1.11
C VAL A 325 7.13 -14.25 0.12
N THR A 326 5.91 -14.65 0.43
CA THR A 326 4.76 -14.53 -0.50
C THR A 326 3.80 -13.41 -0.15
N SER A 327 3.49 -13.23 1.13
CA SER A 327 2.64 -12.18 1.66
C SER A 327 3.49 -11.30 2.58
N PHE A 328 3.69 -10.04 2.20
CA PHE A 328 4.65 -9.17 2.88
C PHE A 328 4.17 -7.73 2.95
N TYR A 329 4.63 -7.02 3.99
CA TYR A 329 4.41 -5.61 4.25
C TYR A 329 5.72 -4.94 4.63
N THR A 330 5.87 -3.64 4.39
CA THR A 330 6.95 -2.85 4.96
C THR A 330 6.42 -1.96 6.08
N ILE A 331 7.19 -1.86 7.17
CA ILE A 331 6.88 -1.00 8.31
C ILE A 331 8.16 -0.27 8.66
N GLY A 332 8.28 0.98 8.19
CA GLY A 332 9.58 1.66 8.21
C GLY A 332 10.62 0.84 7.45
N ASP A 333 11.74 0.55 8.10
CA ASP A 333 12.81 -0.29 7.55
C ASP A 333 12.69 -1.78 7.92
N ALA A 334 11.50 -2.24 8.23
CA ALA A 334 11.23 -3.66 8.47
C ALA A 334 10.37 -4.25 7.35
N LEU A 335 10.70 -5.48 6.96
CA LEU A 335 9.90 -6.36 6.13
C LEU A 335 9.16 -7.35 7.04
N VAL A 336 7.85 -7.42 6.97
CA VAL A 336 7.04 -8.40 7.70
C VAL A 336 6.42 -9.34 6.69
N SER A 337 6.68 -10.63 6.84
CA SER A 337 6.03 -11.68 6.06
C SER A 337 5.03 -12.43 6.92
N VAL A 338 3.88 -12.74 6.32
CA VAL A 338 2.75 -13.41 6.97
C VAL A 338 2.60 -14.81 6.43
N TYR A 339 2.55 -15.79 7.33
CA TYR A 339 2.37 -17.19 6.97
C TYR A 339 1.16 -17.75 7.70
N SER A 340 0.24 -18.39 6.99
CA SER A 340 -0.74 -19.23 7.67
C SER A 340 -0.03 -20.34 8.42
N ALA A 341 -0.54 -20.75 9.58
CA ALA A 341 0.08 -21.81 10.38
C ALA A 341 0.30 -23.10 9.57
N SER A 342 -0.70 -23.50 8.77
CA SER A 342 -0.62 -24.70 7.93
C SER A 342 0.48 -24.60 6.86
N ALA A 343 0.56 -23.46 6.14
CA ALA A 343 1.59 -23.25 5.12
C ALA A 343 2.99 -23.22 5.75
N LEU A 344 3.14 -22.54 6.90
CA LEU A 344 4.43 -22.48 7.58
C LEU A 344 4.87 -23.87 8.04
N MET A 345 3.98 -24.68 8.59
CA MET A 345 4.31 -26.05 9.02
C MET A 345 4.84 -26.90 7.87
N GLN A 346 4.20 -26.83 6.70
CA GLN A 346 4.69 -27.53 5.49
C GLN A 346 6.07 -27.01 5.06
N MET A 347 6.30 -25.70 5.10
CA MET A 347 7.61 -25.12 4.80
C MET A 347 8.66 -25.53 5.81
N LEU A 348 8.33 -25.60 7.10
CA LEU A 348 9.24 -26.02 8.16
C LEU A 348 9.72 -27.46 7.96
N ASP A 349 8.91 -28.37 7.43
CA ASP A 349 9.33 -29.73 7.09
C ASP A 349 10.47 -29.75 6.05
N VAL A 350 10.42 -28.83 5.09
CA VAL A 350 11.43 -28.70 4.03
C VAL A 350 12.68 -27.98 4.53
N ILE A 351 12.53 -26.81 5.16
CA ILE A 351 13.67 -25.96 5.54
C ILE A 351 14.45 -26.53 6.76
N LEU A 352 13.86 -27.41 7.55
CA LEU A 352 14.54 -28.11 8.64
C LEU A 352 15.14 -29.46 8.23
N SER A 353 15.04 -29.85 6.96
CA SER A 353 15.67 -31.07 6.46
C SER A 353 17.20 -31.02 6.66
N PRO A 354 17.87 -32.19 6.77
CA PRO A 354 19.32 -32.25 7.01
C PRO A 354 20.15 -31.48 5.96
N ASP A 355 19.72 -31.50 4.70
CA ASP A 355 20.44 -30.90 3.57
C ASP A 355 20.06 -29.43 3.36
N SER A 356 19.19 -28.85 4.17
CA SER A 356 18.78 -27.46 4.05
C SER A 356 19.92 -26.50 4.43
N PRO A 357 20.14 -25.44 3.65
CA PRO A 357 21.18 -24.43 3.93
C PRO A 357 20.81 -23.45 5.04
N ILE A 358 19.79 -23.76 5.86
CA ILE A 358 19.39 -22.91 6.97
C ILE A 358 20.56 -22.71 7.95
N LYS A 359 20.83 -21.46 8.35
CA LYS A 359 21.83 -21.18 9.37
C LYS A 359 21.43 -21.80 10.71
N GLU A 360 22.40 -22.40 11.41
CA GLU A 360 22.18 -23.13 12.66
C GLU A 360 21.45 -22.31 13.74
N LYS A 361 21.78 -21.01 13.85
CA LYS A 361 21.09 -20.11 14.81
C LYS A 361 19.60 -19.96 14.55
N TYR A 362 19.15 -20.17 13.32
CA TYR A 362 17.73 -20.13 12.94
C TYR A 362 17.08 -21.52 13.03
N ARG A 363 17.84 -22.57 12.77
CA ARG A 363 17.35 -23.96 12.87
C ARG A 363 16.68 -24.18 14.23
N THR A 364 17.40 -23.93 15.32
CA THR A 364 16.87 -24.08 16.69
C THR A 364 15.59 -23.25 16.93
N LYS A 365 15.53 -22.02 16.40
CA LYS A 365 14.33 -21.18 16.52
C LYS A 365 13.14 -21.79 15.80
N PHE A 366 13.34 -22.27 14.58
CA PHE A 366 12.27 -22.88 13.79
C PHE A 366 11.86 -24.27 14.27
N GLU A 367 12.77 -25.05 14.86
CA GLU A 367 12.44 -26.29 15.54
C GLU A 367 11.52 -26.02 16.75
N SER A 368 11.86 -25.01 17.56
CA SER A 368 11.01 -24.58 18.68
C SER A 368 9.66 -24.08 18.19
N LEU A 369 9.63 -23.29 17.14
CA LEU A 369 8.38 -22.81 16.52
C LEU A 369 7.50 -23.96 16.04
N LYS A 370 8.09 -24.96 15.40
CA LYS A 370 7.38 -26.15 14.90
C LYS A 370 6.70 -26.93 16.04
N GLN A 371 7.32 -26.98 17.23
CA GLN A 371 6.76 -27.67 18.38
C GLN A 371 5.53 -26.98 18.97
N ILE A 372 5.46 -25.63 18.89
CA ILE A 372 4.38 -24.84 19.49
C ILE A 372 3.28 -24.44 18.49
N THR A 373 3.55 -24.56 17.19
CA THR A 373 2.60 -24.15 16.15
C THR A 373 1.61 -25.26 15.88
N ASN A 374 0.31 -24.95 15.99
CA ASN A 374 -0.78 -25.79 15.52
C ASN A 374 -1.13 -25.43 14.08
N CYS A 375 -1.24 -26.39 13.18
CA CYS A 375 -1.57 -26.15 11.77
C CYS A 375 -2.95 -25.49 11.56
N GLU A 376 -3.87 -25.61 12.53
CA GLU A 376 -5.17 -24.92 12.53
C GLU A 376 -5.13 -23.58 13.29
N GLY A 377 -3.94 -23.18 13.76
CA GLY A 377 -3.75 -21.97 14.54
C GLY A 377 -3.71 -20.70 13.72
N ASN A 378 -3.58 -19.59 14.44
CA ASN A 378 -3.41 -18.28 13.86
C ASN A 378 -2.09 -18.16 13.06
N PRO A 379 -2.03 -17.22 12.12
CA PRO A 379 -0.82 -16.94 11.34
C PRO A 379 0.38 -16.59 12.21
N VAL A 380 1.56 -16.86 11.67
CA VAL A 380 2.85 -16.46 12.23
C VAL A 380 3.44 -15.34 11.39
N LEU A 381 3.91 -14.29 12.03
CA LEU A 381 4.60 -13.19 11.39
C LEU A 381 6.11 -13.38 11.53
N LEU A 382 6.84 -13.21 10.44
CA LEU A 382 8.30 -13.12 10.44
C LEU A 382 8.69 -11.69 10.08
N LYS A 383 9.40 -11.02 10.99
CA LYS A 383 9.82 -9.63 10.83
C LYS A 383 11.32 -9.57 10.68
N PHE A 384 11.76 -8.96 9.59
CA PHE A 384 13.14 -8.76 9.19
C PHE A 384 13.45 -7.27 9.19
N GLN A 385 14.69 -6.88 9.46
CA GLN A 385 15.16 -5.51 9.28
C GLN A 385 15.93 -5.42 7.95
N PHE A 386 15.67 -4.38 7.16
CA PHE A 386 16.52 -4.08 6.02
C PHE A 386 17.89 -3.60 6.50
N GLU A 387 18.94 -3.88 5.71
CA GLU A 387 20.22 -3.25 5.89
C GLU A 387 20.08 -1.74 5.71
N SER A 388 20.80 -0.98 6.54
CA SER A 388 20.88 0.47 6.38
C SER A 388 21.67 0.78 5.10
N ALA A 389 21.29 1.83 4.36
CA ALA A 389 22.20 2.38 3.36
C ALA A 389 23.47 2.88 4.08
N GLU A 390 24.63 2.43 3.62
CA GLU A 390 25.91 2.97 4.05
C GLU A 390 26.09 4.43 3.59
#